data_857d9a8dcc16ae3fdbe08e03be415b49
#
_entry.id   857d9a8dcc16ae3fdbe08e03be415b49
#
_cell.length_a   1.000
_cell.length_b   1.000
_cell.length_c   1.000
_cell.angle_alpha   90.00
_cell.angle_beta   90.00
_cell.angle_gamma   90.00
#
_symmetry.space_group_name_H-M   'P 1'
#
loop_
_entity.id
_entity.type
_entity.pdbx_description
1 polymer ?
#
loop_
_entity_poly.entity_id
_entity_poly.type
_entity_poly.pdbx_seq_one_letter_code
_entity_poly.pdbx_strand_id
1 'polypeptide(L)'
;MPNWCYNRLELNGSADAIRAFRDGMKAFVESQNANPNDPVNTDEFDFNFLIPMPSDIQNTTSPRPRTEAEIRQLAEQYKWDEETLKWRLETAITEEQKAKYESLKESYGVETWYDWAIREWGTKWNACNSELVRDEPTSLLWRFETAWSAPEPILAAIAVKFPDLKVLSTHEFEGEEGRVLHIDWNTATVTEEEVEIED
;
A
#
# COMPACT_ATOMS: atom_id res chain seq x y z
N MET A 1 -7.78 -14.26 -4.82
CA MET A 1 -6.52 -13.53 -5.11
C MET A 1 -6.92 -12.12 -5.50
N PRO A 2 -6.16 -11.10 -5.22
CA PRO A 2 -6.44 -9.78 -5.78
C PRO A 2 -6.12 -9.79 -7.28
N ASN A 3 -6.75 -8.91 -8.06
CA ASN A 3 -6.19 -8.54 -9.35
C ASN A 3 -4.96 -7.70 -9.11
N TRP A 4 -3.90 -7.96 -9.84
CA TRP A 4 -2.65 -7.23 -9.66
C TRP A 4 -2.58 -6.00 -10.58
N CYS A 5 -1.97 -4.94 -10.04
CA CYS A 5 -1.49 -3.81 -10.81
C CYS A 5 0.04 -3.90 -10.86
N TYR A 6 0.58 -4.03 -12.05
CA TYR A 6 2.01 -4.07 -12.32
C TYR A 6 2.51 -2.64 -12.48
N ASN A 7 3.44 -2.25 -11.62
CA ASN A 7 3.93 -0.89 -11.57
C ASN A 7 5.39 -0.83 -12.00
N ARG A 8 5.71 0.15 -12.81
CA ARG A 8 7.06 0.55 -13.15
C ARG A 8 7.24 2.01 -12.70
N LEU A 9 8.17 2.25 -11.78
CA LEU A 9 8.51 3.56 -11.26
C LEU A 9 9.90 3.95 -11.77
N GLU A 10 9.98 5.04 -12.50
CA GLU A 10 11.23 5.61 -12.98
C GLU A 10 11.46 6.97 -12.33
N LEU A 11 12.64 7.10 -11.69
CA LEU A 11 13.11 8.33 -11.08
C LEU A 11 14.34 8.83 -11.83
N ASN A 12 14.29 10.06 -12.30
CA ASN A 12 15.42 10.69 -12.99
C ASN A 12 15.76 12.01 -12.31
N GLY A 13 17.06 12.33 -12.20
CA GLY A 13 17.51 13.54 -11.53
C GLY A 13 19.03 13.69 -11.50
N SER A 14 19.50 14.66 -10.73
CA SER A 14 20.92 14.80 -10.45
C SER A 14 21.45 13.60 -9.66
N ALA A 15 22.75 13.31 -9.76
CA ALA A 15 23.36 12.21 -9.01
C ALA A 15 23.19 12.35 -7.50
N ASP A 16 23.12 13.57 -6.98
CA ASP A 16 22.88 13.82 -5.54
C ASP A 16 21.43 13.54 -5.16
N ALA A 17 20.45 13.94 -5.97
CA ALA A 17 19.04 13.68 -5.73
C ALA A 17 18.73 12.17 -5.80
N ILE A 18 19.25 11.48 -6.81
CA ILE A 18 19.11 10.03 -6.96
C ILE A 18 19.71 9.30 -5.77
N ARG A 19 20.94 9.67 -5.37
CA ARG A 19 21.62 9.08 -4.22
C ARG A 19 20.84 9.32 -2.92
N ALA A 20 20.34 10.53 -2.70
CA ALA A 20 19.57 10.84 -1.50
C ALA A 20 18.30 9.98 -1.38
N PHE A 21 17.58 9.77 -2.47
CA PHE A 21 16.40 8.89 -2.47
C PHE A 21 16.79 7.43 -2.25
N ARG A 22 17.71 6.90 -3.05
CA ARG A 22 18.16 5.51 -2.98
C ARG A 22 18.71 5.14 -1.62
N ASP A 23 19.67 5.94 -1.09
CA ASP A 23 20.32 5.66 0.18
C ASP A 23 19.34 5.83 1.34
N GLY A 24 18.38 6.77 1.25
CA GLY A 24 17.30 6.93 2.21
C GLY A 24 16.37 5.72 2.24
N MET A 25 15.92 5.23 1.09
CA MET A 25 15.08 4.01 0.99
C MET A 25 15.82 2.80 1.56
N LYS A 26 17.05 2.59 1.15
CA LYS A 26 17.89 1.50 1.63
C LYS A 26 18.06 1.54 3.15
N ALA A 27 18.44 2.69 3.71
CA ALA A 27 18.61 2.86 5.15
C ALA A 27 17.30 2.63 5.91
N PHE A 28 16.17 3.04 5.33
CA PHE A 28 14.85 2.79 5.90
C PHE A 28 14.56 1.28 5.95
N VAL A 29 14.69 0.56 4.83
CA VAL A 29 14.46 -0.89 4.76
C VAL A 29 15.38 -1.65 5.72
N GLU A 30 16.68 -1.29 5.78
CA GLU A 30 17.61 -1.85 6.75
C GLU A 30 17.17 -1.62 8.21
N SER A 31 16.61 -0.45 8.52
CA SER A 31 16.12 -0.13 9.86
C SER A 31 14.89 -0.92 10.31
N GLN A 32 14.09 -1.44 9.37
CA GLN A 32 12.93 -2.28 9.66
C GLN A 32 13.32 -3.74 9.95
N ASN A 33 14.57 -4.13 9.69
CA ASN A 33 15.03 -5.49 9.95
C ASN A 33 15.17 -5.75 11.45
N ALA A 34 14.32 -6.63 11.98
CA ALA A 34 14.31 -7.00 13.39
C ALA A 34 15.54 -7.84 13.80
N ASN A 35 16.20 -8.51 12.85
CA ASN A 35 17.35 -9.35 13.11
C ASN A 35 18.55 -8.93 12.23
N PRO A 36 19.60 -8.31 12.81
CA PRO A 36 20.76 -7.84 12.05
C PRO A 36 21.55 -8.94 11.31
N ASN A 37 21.29 -10.22 11.62
CA ASN A 37 21.97 -11.36 10.98
C ASN A 37 21.19 -11.91 9.78
N ASP A 38 19.97 -11.45 9.55
CA ASP A 38 19.20 -11.88 8.39
C ASP A 38 19.54 -11.02 7.16
N PRO A 39 19.61 -11.62 5.98
CA PRO A 39 19.81 -10.86 4.75
C PRO A 39 18.63 -9.92 4.52
N VAL A 40 18.92 -8.62 4.32
CA VAL A 40 17.93 -7.61 3.97
C VAL A 40 17.90 -7.47 2.46
N ASN A 41 16.70 -7.53 1.88
CA ASN A 41 16.52 -7.14 0.48
C ASN A 41 16.53 -5.61 0.38
N THR A 42 17.68 -5.02 0.14
CA THR A 42 17.86 -3.56 0.02
C THR A 42 17.29 -2.97 -1.26
N ASP A 43 16.81 -3.81 -2.18
CA ASP A 43 16.15 -3.42 -3.43
C ASP A 43 14.64 -3.30 -3.24
N GLU A 44 14.14 -3.53 -2.03
CA GLU A 44 12.74 -3.41 -1.68
C GLU A 44 12.27 -1.95 -1.76
N PHE A 45 11.09 -1.76 -2.34
CA PHE A 45 10.39 -0.48 -2.37
C PHE A 45 9.32 -0.48 -1.28
N ASP A 46 9.56 0.21 -0.17
CA ASP A 46 8.65 0.24 0.98
C ASP A 46 7.91 1.57 1.07
N PHE A 47 6.59 1.51 1.01
CA PHE A 47 5.71 2.69 1.09
C PHE A 47 5.81 3.44 2.42
N ASN A 48 6.18 2.75 3.50
CA ASN A 48 6.37 3.38 4.81
C ASN A 48 7.52 4.39 4.83
N PHE A 49 8.48 4.31 3.92
CA PHE A 49 9.50 5.34 3.75
C PHE A 49 8.90 6.69 3.37
N LEU A 50 7.83 6.67 2.61
CA LEU A 50 7.15 7.87 2.10
C LEU A 50 5.97 8.27 2.99
N ILE A 51 5.07 7.33 3.25
CA ILE A 51 3.86 7.53 4.06
C ILE A 51 3.78 6.40 5.09
N PRO A 52 4.38 6.58 6.29
CA PRO A 52 4.44 5.53 7.29
C PRO A 52 3.05 5.25 7.90
N MET A 53 2.67 3.96 7.94
CA MET A 53 1.45 3.53 8.64
C MET A 53 1.66 3.66 10.15
N PRO A 54 0.76 4.34 10.88
CA PRO A 54 0.84 4.39 12.34
C PRO A 54 0.77 3.00 12.96
N SER A 55 1.61 2.73 13.96
CA SER A 55 1.68 1.42 14.62
C SER A 55 0.35 0.99 15.23
N ASP A 56 -0.44 1.94 15.73
CA ASP A 56 -1.76 1.67 16.31
C ASP A 56 -2.75 1.18 15.25
N ILE A 57 -2.66 1.69 14.03
CA ILE A 57 -3.45 1.25 12.87
C ILE A 57 -2.93 -0.09 12.36
N GLN A 58 -1.63 -0.25 12.22
CA GLN A 58 -1.01 -1.49 11.72
C GLN A 58 -1.41 -2.72 12.53
N ASN A 59 -1.58 -2.56 13.84
CA ASN A 59 -1.96 -3.65 14.75
C ASN A 59 -3.47 -3.92 14.83
N THR A 60 -4.28 -3.37 13.92
CA THR A 60 -5.71 -3.64 13.84
C THR A 60 -6.01 -4.84 12.96
N THR A 61 -7.23 -5.35 13.04
CA THR A 61 -7.77 -6.35 12.09
C THR A 61 -8.80 -5.71 11.16
N SER A 62 -8.91 -6.23 9.94
CA SER A 62 -9.93 -5.78 8.97
C SER A 62 -10.70 -6.98 8.42
N PRO A 63 -12.07 -6.94 8.42
CA PRO A 63 -12.88 -5.86 9.00
C PRO A 63 -12.75 -5.79 10.54
N ARG A 64 -13.11 -4.64 11.13
CA ARG A 64 -13.16 -4.50 12.59
C ARG A 64 -14.00 -5.61 13.21
N PRO A 65 -13.49 -6.33 14.23
CA PRO A 65 -14.31 -7.30 14.95
C PRO A 65 -15.50 -6.63 15.64
N ARG A 66 -16.57 -7.38 15.84
CA ARG A 66 -17.83 -6.88 16.41
C ARG A 66 -17.98 -7.26 17.87
N THR A 67 -18.72 -6.46 18.63
CA THR A 67 -19.13 -6.82 19.99
C THR A 67 -20.21 -7.89 19.95
N GLU A 68 -20.45 -8.56 21.08
CA GLU A 68 -21.53 -9.54 21.22
C GLU A 68 -22.89 -8.94 20.85
N ALA A 69 -23.17 -7.71 21.31
CA ALA A 69 -24.42 -7.00 21.00
C ALA A 69 -24.61 -6.77 19.49
N GLU A 70 -23.56 -6.33 18.80
CA GLU A 70 -23.58 -6.14 17.36
C GLU A 70 -23.79 -7.47 16.61
N ILE A 71 -23.14 -8.55 17.06
CA ILE A 71 -23.29 -9.89 16.47
C ILE A 71 -24.73 -10.40 16.63
N ARG A 72 -25.34 -10.27 17.82
CA ARG A 72 -26.70 -10.69 18.06
C ARG A 72 -27.70 -9.90 17.23
N GLN A 73 -27.51 -8.58 17.09
CA GLN A 73 -28.35 -7.74 16.24
C GLN A 73 -28.30 -8.20 14.77
N LEU A 74 -27.10 -8.53 14.26
CA LEU A 74 -26.95 -9.04 12.90
C LEU A 74 -27.57 -10.43 12.73
N ALA A 75 -27.45 -11.30 13.74
CA ALA A 75 -28.05 -12.63 13.72
C ALA A 75 -29.58 -12.56 13.59
N GLU A 76 -30.23 -11.63 14.28
CA GLU A 76 -31.66 -11.37 14.16
C GLU A 76 -32.03 -10.85 12.76
N GLN A 77 -31.25 -9.90 12.23
CA GLN A 77 -31.47 -9.30 10.91
C GLN A 77 -31.32 -10.30 9.78
N TYR A 78 -30.27 -11.13 9.82
CA TYR A 78 -29.92 -12.09 8.74
C TYR A 78 -30.43 -13.52 9.02
N LYS A 79 -31.12 -13.74 10.15
CA LYS A 79 -31.69 -15.02 10.56
C LYS A 79 -30.65 -16.15 10.57
N TRP A 80 -29.47 -15.87 11.19
CA TRP A 80 -28.44 -16.87 11.30
C TRP A 80 -28.90 -18.06 12.12
N ASP A 81 -28.42 -19.25 11.75
CA ASP A 81 -28.60 -20.45 12.56
C ASP A 81 -27.76 -20.40 13.87
N GLU A 82 -28.04 -21.33 14.77
CA GLU A 82 -27.40 -21.37 16.07
C GLU A 82 -25.89 -21.65 15.98
N GLU A 83 -25.46 -22.46 15.00
CA GLU A 83 -24.05 -22.79 14.78
C GLU A 83 -23.26 -21.57 14.29
N THR A 84 -23.78 -20.87 13.32
CA THR A 84 -23.20 -19.61 12.80
C THR A 84 -23.12 -18.56 13.90
N LEU A 85 -24.18 -18.38 14.69
CA LEU A 85 -24.19 -17.43 15.79
C LEU A 85 -23.12 -17.77 16.84
N LYS A 86 -23.03 -19.03 17.25
CA LYS A 86 -22.04 -19.51 18.22
C LYS A 86 -20.62 -19.22 17.73
N TRP A 87 -20.30 -19.58 16.49
CA TRP A 87 -18.98 -19.35 15.90
C TRP A 87 -18.63 -17.85 15.87
N ARG A 88 -19.59 -16.98 15.52
CA ARG A 88 -19.38 -15.54 15.49
C ARG A 88 -19.13 -14.96 16.87
N LEU A 89 -19.83 -15.46 17.91
CA LEU A 89 -19.66 -15.01 19.29
C LEU A 89 -18.26 -15.34 19.85
N GLU A 90 -17.60 -16.40 19.38
CA GLU A 90 -16.24 -16.75 19.77
C GLU A 90 -15.21 -15.69 19.36
N THR A 91 -15.53 -14.88 18.36
CA THR A 91 -14.66 -13.78 17.85
C THR A 91 -15.10 -12.40 18.32
N ALA A 92 -16.06 -12.33 19.24
CA ALA A 92 -16.58 -11.07 19.77
C ALA A 92 -15.53 -10.31 20.57
N ILE A 93 -15.53 -8.98 20.39
CA ILE A 93 -14.69 -8.07 21.19
C ILE A 93 -15.50 -7.42 22.31
N THR A 94 -14.81 -6.94 23.32
CA THR A 94 -15.40 -6.17 24.42
C THR A 94 -15.74 -4.73 23.97
N GLU A 95 -16.59 -4.04 24.73
CA GLU A 95 -16.86 -2.62 24.49
C GLU A 95 -15.60 -1.75 24.65
N GLU A 96 -14.67 -2.14 25.54
CA GLU A 96 -13.38 -1.46 25.67
C GLU A 96 -12.52 -1.59 24.41
N GLN A 97 -12.46 -2.80 23.84
CA GLN A 97 -11.76 -3.03 22.57
C GLN A 97 -12.43 -2.27 21.41
N LYS A 98 -13.77 -2.19 21.39
CA LYS A 98 -14.50 -1.38 20.41
C LYS A 98 -14.16 0.11 20.55
N ALA A 99 -14.14 0.63 21.78
CA ALA A 99 -13.78 2.04 22.03
C ALA A 99 -12.38 2.39 21.52
N LYS A 100 -11.44 1.41 21.51
CA LYS A 100 -10.12 1.59 20.89
C LYS A 100 -10.23 1.86 19.38
N TYR A 101 -11.04 1.09 18.65
CA TYR A 101 -11.27 1.33 17.21
C TYR A 101 -11.95 2.68 16.95
N GLU A 102 -12.90 3.08 17.80
CA GLU A 102 -13.55 4.39 17.71
C GLU A 102 -12.53 5.52 17.92
N SER A 103 -11.62 5.39 18.88
CA SER A 103 -10.52 6.35 19.10
C SER A 103 -9.58 6.43 17.90
N LEU A 104 -9.28 5.30 17.22
CA LEU A 104 -8.50 5.31 15.99
C LEU A 104 -9.23 6.08 14.87
N LYS A 105 -10.53 5.88 14.76
CA LYS A 105 -11.35 6.64 13.80
C LYS A 105 -11.34 8.14 14.08
N GLU A 106 -11.39 8.56 15.34
CA GLU A 106 -11.28 9.96 15.73
C GLU A 106 -9.91 10.54 15.38
N SER A 107 -8.83 9.76 15.63
CA SER A 107 -7.45 10.22 15.46
C SER A 107 -6.99 10.20 14.01
N TYR A 108 -7.37 9.18 13.26
CA TYR A 108 -6.86 8.91 11.91
C TYR A 108 -7.96 8.91 10.83
N GLY A 109 -9.24 9.10 11.18
CA GLY A 109 -10.36 9.06 10.25
C GLY A 109 -10.76 7.66 9.77
N VAL A 110 -10.08 6.61 10.23
CA VAL A 110 -10.32 5.21 9.88
C VAL A 110 -10.11 4.29 11.09
N GLU A 111 -10.72 3.10 11.06
CA GLU A 111 -10.67 2.15 12.17
C GLU A 111 -9.62 1.05 11.95
N THR A 112 -9.25 0.74 10.69
CA THR A 112 -8.45 -0.44 10.36
C THR A 112 -7.29 -0.11 9.44
N TRP A 113 -6.26 -0.99 9.47
CA TRP A 113 -5.12 -0.90 8.57
C TRP A 113 -5.53 -0.93 7.09
N TYR A 114 -6.58 -1.69 6.75
CA TYR A 114 -7.06 -1.79 5.38
C TYR A 114 -7.62 -0.45 4.88
N ASP A 115 -8.52 0.16 5.66
CA ASP A 115 -9.13 1.44 5.29
C ASP A 115 -8.07 2.56 5.21
N TRP A 116 -7.07 2.48 6.12
CA TRP A 116 -5.95 3.40 6.11
C TRP A 116 -5.08 3.22 4.85
N ALA A 117 -4.70 1.99 4.52
CA ALA A 117 -3.87 1.68 3.36
C ALA A 117 -4.54 2.12 2.05
N ILE A 118 -5.83 1.83 1.87
CA ILE A 118 -6.59 2.28 0.69
C ILE A 118 -6.60 3.81 0.59
N ARG A 119 -6.76 4.52 1.69
CA ARG A 119 -6.81 5.99 1.68
C ARG A 119 -5.45 6.64 1.48
N GLU A 120 -4.42 6.16 2.19
CA GLU A 120 -3.11 6.82 2.24
C GLU A 120 -2.11 6.28 1.21
N TRP A 121 -2.20 5.00 0.87
CA TRP A 121 -1.35 4.39 -0.16
C TRP A 121 -2.05 4.23 -1.50
N GLY A 122 -3.39 4.28 -1.53
CA GLY A 122 -4.19 4.03 -2.74
C GLY A 122 -4.35 2.55 -3.09
N THR A 123 -3.78 1.63 -2.30
CA THR A 123 -3.80 0.19 -2.52
C THR A 123 -3.85 -0.55 -1.19
N LYS A 124 -4.27 -1.83 -1.24
CA LYS A 124 -4.49 -2.63 -0.04
C LYS A 124 -3.21 -2.93 0.75
N TRP A 125 -2.12 -3.23 0.07
CA TRP A 125 -0.86 -3.68 0.67
C TRP A 125 0.30 -2.78 0.25
N ASN A 126 1.41 -2.89 0.96
CA ASN A 126 2.70 -2.37 0.54
C ASN A 126 3.11 -2.95 -0.81
N ALA A 127 4.15 -2.44 -1.43
CA ALA A 127 4.69 -3.01 -2.66
C ALA A 127 5.02 -4.50 -2.47
N CYS A 128 4.55 -5.32 -3.40
CA CYS A 128 4.85 -6.74 -3.47
C CYS A 128 5.83 -7.00 -4.61
N ASN A 129 6.65 -8.05 -4.48
CA ASN A 129 7.58 -8.50 -5.53
C ASN A 129 8.41 -7.36 -6.12
N SER A 130 8.88 -6.45 -5.25
CA SER A 130 9.65 -5.29 -5.70
C SER A 130 11.07 -5.66 -6.10
N GLU A 131 11.54 -5.05 -7.18
CA GLU A 131 12.85 -5.24 -7.77
C GLU A 131 13.41 -3.89 -8.25
N LEU A 132 14.63 -3.55 -7.83
CA LEU A 132 15.38 -2.43 -8.39
C LEU A 132 16.09 -2.88 -9.68
N VAL A 133 15.45 -2.60 -10.83
CA VAL A 133 15.91 -3.06 -12.16
C VAL A 133 17.04 -2.21 -12.72
N ARG A 134 17.08 -0.91 -12.34
CA ARG A 134 18.15 0.01 -12.76
C ARG A 134 18.59 0.83 -11.54
N ASP A 135 19.88 0.83 -11.28
CA ASP A 135 20.54 1.69 -10.29
C ASP A 135 21.71 2.41 -10.96
N GLU A 136 21.41 3.56 -11.56
CA GLU A 136 22.37 4.42 -12.23
C GLU A 136 22.51 5.76 -11.48
N PRO A 137 23.64 6.46 -11.62
CA PRO A 137 23.87 7.70 -10.89
C PRO A 137 22.78 8.78 -11.08
N THR A 138 22.08 8.77 -12.22
CA THR A 138 21.06 9.77 -12.57
C THR A 138 19.68 9.17 -12.82
N SER A 139 19.51 7.84 -12.65
CA SER A 139 18.26 7.14 -12.94
C SER A 139 18.08 5.91 -12.08
N LEU A 140 16.91 5.74 -11.50
CA LEU A 140 16.47 4.51 -10.82
C LEU A 140 15.22 3.97 -11.50
N LEU A 141 15.08 2.66 -11.52
CA LEU A 141 13.88 1.99 -12.02
C LEU A 141 13.51 0.85 -11.08
N TRP A 142 12.35 0.95 -10.44
CA TRP A 142 11.72 -0.15 -9.74
C TRP A 142 10.60 -0.77 -10.56
N ARG A 143 10.43 -2.09 -10.40
CA ARG A 143 9.21 -2.84 -10.73
C ARG A 143 8.64 -3.39 -9.44
N PHE A 144 7.33 -3.32 -9.29
CA PHE A 144 6.63 -3.90 -8.15
C PHE A 144 5.15 -4.10 -8.47
N GLU A 145 4.49 -4.89 -7.66
CA GLU A 145 3.07 -5.19 -7.79
C GLU A 145 2.27 -4.57 -6.65
N THR A 146 1.05 -4.14 -6.94
CA THR A 146 0.08 -3.67 -5.94
C THR A 146 -1.27 -4.33 -6.14
N ALA A 147 -2.03 -4.44 -5.05
CA ALA A 147 -3.32 -5.11 -5.06
C ALA A 147 -4.44 -4.14 -5.50
N TRP A 148 -5.12 -4.46 -6.58
CA TRP A 148 -6.30 -3.80 -7.14
C TRP A 148 -6.07 -2.48 -7.86
N SER A 149 -5.11 -1.67 -7.45
CA SER A 149 -4.93 -0.30 -7.92
C SER A 149 -3.48 0.15 -7.86
N ALA A 150 -3.12 1.13 -8.66
CA ALA A 150 -1.83 1.81 -8.58
C ALA A 150 -1.72 2.62 -7.26
N PRO A 151 -0.52 2.75 -6.68
CA PRO A 151 -0.30 3.45 -5.42
C PRO A 151 -0.12 4.96 -5.65
N GLU A 152 -1.10 5.61 -6.25
CA GLU A 152 -1.02 7.02 -6.67
C GLU A 152 -0.57 7.99 -5.54
N PRO A 153 -1.09 7.90 -4.29
CA PRO A 153 -0.64 8.78 -3.22
C PRO A 153 0.85 8.62 -2.88
N ILE A 154 1.39 7.41 -3.00
CA ILE A 154 2.81 7.13 -2.78
C ILE A 154 3.66 7.81 -3.85
N LEU A 155 3.27 7.67 -5.11
CA LEU A 155 4.00 8.25 -6.25
C LEU A 155 3.95 9.77 -6.22
N ALA A 156 2.79 10.35 -5.90
CA ALA A 156 2.65 11.79 -5.68
C ALA A 156 3.52 12.28 -4.50
N ALA A 157 3.61 11.50 -3.41
CA ALA A 157 4.45 11.84 -2.26
C ALA A 157 5.94 11.89 -2.62
N ILE A 158 6.42 11.07 -3.57
CA ILE A 158 7.80 11.16 -4.07
C ILE A 158 8.03 12.53 -4.72
N ALA A 159 7.16 12.93 -5.66
CA ALA A 159 7.30 14.21 -6.36
C ALA A 159 7.27 15.42 -5.42
N VAL A 160 6.51 15.33 -4.32
CA VAL A 160 6.43 16.38 -3.31
C VAL A 160 7.65 16.40 -2.39
N LYS A 161 8.09 15.23 -1.90
CA LYS A 161 9.20 15.12 -0.94
C LYS A 161 10.58 15.26 -1.58
N PHE A 162 10.69 14.91 -2.86
CA PHE A 162 11.92 14.95 -3.65
C PHE A 162 11.71 15.76 -4.93
N PRO A 163 11.50 17.09 -4.84
CA PRO A 163 11.13 17.93 -5.98
C PRO A 163 12.21 18.02 -7.07
N ASP A 164 13.45 17.62 -6.73
CA ASP A 164 14.56 17.57 -7.71
C ASP A 164 14.57 16.28 -8.54
N LEU A 165 13.63 15.36 -8.27
CA LEU A 165 13.44 14.15 -9.05
C LEU A 165 12.30 14.33 -10.05
N LYS A 166 12.52 13.87 -11.28
CA LYS A 166 11.46 13.60 -12.23
C LYS A 166 10.89 12.21 -11.92
N VAL A 167 9.59 12.16 -11.60
CA VAL A 167 8.88 10.94 -11.18
C VAL A 167 7.94 10.52 -12.29
N LEU A 168 8.24 9.40 -12.93
CA LEU A 168 7.43 8.80 -13.98
C LEU A 168 6.96 7.41 -13.54
N SER A 169 5.74 7.06 -13.86
CA SER A 169 5.24 5.70 -13.61
C SER A 169 4.45 5.16 -14.79
N THR A 170 4.46 3.83 -14.88
CA THR A 170 3.65 3.08 -15.83
C THR A 170 2.89 2.02 -15.06
N HIS A 171 1.61 1.84 -15.39
CA HIS A 171 0.70 0.91 -14.71
C HIS A 171 -0.03 0.04 -15.73
N GLU A 172 0.02 -1.26 -15.49
CA GLU A 172 -0.71 -2.28 -16.24
C GLU A 172 -1.62 -3.04 -15.27
N PHE A 173 -2.87 -3.29 -15.65
CA PHE A 173 -3.86 -3.92 -14.78
C PHE A 173 -4.18 -5.34 -15.26
N GLU A 174 -4.13 -6.29 -14.36
CA GLU A 174 -4.57 -7.66 -14.63
C GLU A 174 -6.03 -7.67 -15.09
N GLY A 175 -6.30 -8.26 -16.26
CA GLY A 175 -7.62 -8.29 -16.87
C GLY A 175 -7.97 -7.08 -17.75
N GLU A 176 -7.06 -6.10 -17.88
CA GLU A 176 -7.15 -4.99 -18.84
C GLU A 176 -5.94 -5.08 -19.81
N GLU A 177 -5.76 -6.24 -20.40
CA GLU A 177 -4.62 -6.54 -21.28
C GLU A 177 -4.52 -5.53 -22.44
N GLY A 178 -3.29 -5.04 -22.67
CA GLY A 178 -3.03 -4.03 -23.69
C GLY A 178 -3.29 -2.58 -23.28
N ARG A 179 -3.80 -2.34 -22.07
CA ARG A 179 -4.01 -0.98 -21.56
C ARG A 179 -2.88 -0.60 -20.61
N VAL A 180 -2.12 0.43 -20.96
CA VAL A 180 -0.99 0.94 -20.18
C VAL A 180 -1.22 2.40 -19.85
N LEU A 181 -1.17 2.76 -18.57
CA LEU A 181 -1.23 4.14 -18.09
C LEU A 181 0.18 4.64 -17.80
N HIS A 182 0.55 5.77 -18.40
CA HIS A 182 1.79 6.50 -18.12
C HIS A 182 1.48 7.80 -17.39
N ILE A 183 2.15 8.04 -16.27
CA ILE A 183 1.91 9.22 -15.45
C ILE A 183 3.22 9.96 -15.18
N ASP A 184 3.24 11.24 -15.48
CA ASP A 184 4.28 12.18 -15.01
C ASP A 184 3.73 12.89 -13.77
N TRP A 185 4.27 12.53 -12.61
CA TRP A 185 3.80 13.01 -11.29
C TRP A 185 4.21 14.45 -10.98
N ASN A 186 5.22 14.99 -11.69
CA ASN A 186 5.63 16.38 -11.51
C ASN A 186 4.68 17.36 -12.21
N THR A 187 4.01 16.91 -13.27
CA THR A 187 3.08 17.72 -14.09
C THR A 187 1.64 17.27 -13.96
N ALA A 188 1.38 16.15 -13.25
CA ALA A 188 0.09 15.46 -13.16
C ALA A 188 -0.49 15.14 -14.57
N THR A 189 0.39 14.81 -15.53
CA THR A 189 -0.03 14.45 -16.88
C THR A 189 -0.20 12.94 -16.97
N VAL A 190 -1.37 12.50 -17.41
CA VAL A 190 -1.71 11.10 -17.68
C VAL A 190 -1.85 10.89 -19.17
N THR A 191 -1.18 9.87 -19.70
CA THR A 191 -1.35 9.38 -21.08
C THR A 191 -1.67 7.89 -21.04
N GLU A 192 -2.58 7.47 -21.91
CA GLU A 192 -2.99 6.08 -22.06
C GLU A 192 -2.48 5.55 -23.38
N GLU A 193 -1.92 4.36 -23.37
CA GLU A 193 -1.45 3.64 -24.55
C GLU A 193 -2.17 2.30 -24.65
N GLU A 194 -2.70 1.99 -25.83
CA GLU A 194 -3.19 0.64 -26.13
C GLU A 194 -2.06 -0.12 -26.85
N VAL A 195 -1.58 -1.19 -26.23
CA VAL A 195 -0.54 -2.07 -26.80
C VAL A 195 -1.23 -3.24 -27.50
N GLU A 196 -1.00 -3.42 -28.81
CA GLU A 196 -1.46 -4.60 -29.52
C GLU A 196 -0.80 -5.85 -28.92
N ILE A 197 -1.62 -6.78 -28.46
CA ILE A 197 -1.14 -8.10 -28.00
C ILE A 197 -0.97 -8.92 -29.26
N GLU A 198 0.27 -9.23 -29.64
CA GLU A 198 0.56 -10.24 -30.65
C GLU A 198 0.20 -11.62 -30.07
N ASP A 199 -0.75 -12.31 -30.70
CA ASP A 199 -1.20 -13.69 -30.37
C ASP A 199 -0.08 -14.74 -30.55
#